data_29ecab4d43ff31add55923afed634552
#
_entry.id   29ecab4d43ff31add55923afed634552
#
_cell.length_a   1.000
_cell.length_b   1.000
_cell.length_c   1.000
_cell.angle_alpha   90.00
_cell.angle_beta   90.00
_cell.angle_gamma   90.00
#
_symmetry.space_group_name_H-M   'P 1'
#
loop_
_entity.id
_entity.type
_entity.pdbx_description
1 polymer ?
#
loop_
_entity_poly.entity_id
_entity_poly.type
_entity_poly.pdbx_seq_one_letter_code
_entity_poly.pdbx_strand_id
1 'polypeptide(L)'
;LGGAKTVAKDVRLNRKPAFVFKASKTDKTYGDEIALPGRKGVKSRTATKPAWPMRHSSSVKIRKRYIVRTGDMFHMNGKFSKRLPPKTCLSCKGAVGAGRPVNPIHGLKFLTNETDFAFEGILPLVWSRSYYSDQDGTGWLGEGWSVPGCQRIIRDAAGLAYIDDQGRLFPLPEVDEDDEEPVLFESEQIWFSKNPDGHYVIASLDGSIALRFAPLVVAEDGSDEDSTLFPLVAVEDANGNHQRFVYHPLTGLPQYIIDGNGRVFSLNFGNVADEQSPRMRLLSVSLLEGLPSFGETVRVGNPLVRYEYNGSGDLIRVIGRDGNVKRSFGYKNNLMVSHTDAAGLVSEYEYDHYTPTGKVIRNRTSLGEEWRFTYHEGYTEVTDILGRTEQYHYDYNNELTKRVFADGSTNLMERDDLGRLLSHTDAMGRVTRYQYSNEGQVESITRPDG
;
A
#
# COMPACT_ATOMS: atom_id res chain seq x y z
N LEU A 1 -12.70 -24.56 23.37
CA LEU A 1 -11.42 -24.36 22.67
C LEU A 1 -10.51 -25.56 22.95
N GLY A 2 -10.71 -26.70 22.28
CA GLY A 2 -9.78 -27.82 22.29
C GLY A 2 -8.46 -27.39 21.66
N GLY A 3 -7.32 -27.79 22.28
CA GLY A 3 -6.00 -27.48 21.72
C GLY A 3 -5.50 -26.05 21.94
N ALA A 4 -5.95 -25.33 22.98
CA ALA A 4 -5.41 -24.01 23.32
C ALA A 4 -3.95 -24.09 23.78
N LYS A 5 -3.07 -23.32 23.14
CA LYS A 5 -1.62 -23.21 23.47
C LYS A 5 -1.28 -21.84 24.04
N THR A 6 -0.17 -21.79 24.78
CA THR A 6 0.38 -20.55 25.37
C THR A 6 -0.64 -19.80 26.22
N VAL A 7 -1.41 -20.51 27.03
CA VAL A 7 -2.42 -19.96 27.95
C VAL A 7 -1.78 -19.60 29.29
N ALA A 8 -2.40 -18.71 30.06
CA ALA A 8 -2.01 -18.41 31.45
C ALA A 8 -2.41 -19.58 32.36
N LYS A 9 -1.50 -20.54 32.60
CA LYS A 9 -1.77 -21.81 33.29
C LYS A 9 -2.08 -21.62 34.79
N ASP A 10 -1.55 -20.59 35.39
CA ASP A 10 -1.69 -20.22 36.82
C ASP A 10 -2.97 -19.43 37.11
N VAL A 11 -3.64 -18.90 36.11
CA VAL A 11 -4.93 -18.25 36.26
C VAL A 11 -6.01 -19.05 35.54
N ARG A 12 -7.04 -19.46 36.31
CA ARG A 12 -8.13 -20.29 35.81
C ARG A 12 -9.45 -19.56 35.85
N LEU A 13 -10.18 -19.56 34.77
CA LEU A 13 -11.56 -19.13 34.65
C LEU A 13 -12.43 -20.37 34.42
N ASN A 14 -13.42 -20.62 35.30
CA ASN A 14 -14.24 -21.84 35.26
C ASN A 14 -13.41 -23.12 35.19
N ARG A 15 -12.35 -23.21 36.01
CA ARG A 15 -11.40 -24.35 36.10
C ARG A 15 -10.50 -24.57 34.85
N LYS A 16 -10.60 -23.72 33.82
CA LYS A 16 -9.76 -23.76 32.62
C LYS A 16 -8.74 -22.65 32.62
N PRO A 17 -7.51 -22.88 32.09
CA PRO A 17 -6.51 -21.83 31.97
C PRO A 17 -7.02 -20.63 31.16
N ALA A 18 -6.68 -19.43 31.60
CA ALA A 18 -7.12 -18.22 30.91
C ALA A 18 -6.48 -18.04 29.53
N PHE A 19 -7.29 -17.75 28.55
CA PHE A 19 -6.86 -17.41 27.21
C PHE A 19 -6.56 -15.91 27.15
N VAL A 20 -5.32 -15.54 26.76
CA VAL A 20 -4.85 -14.16 26.81
C VAL A 20 -4.49 -13.64 25.41
N PHE A 21 -4.78 -12.39 25.15
CA PHE A 21 -4.54 -11.72 23.88
C PHE A 21 -3.04 -11.65 23.56
N LYS A 22 -2.69 -11.67 22.29
CA LYS A 22 -1.30 -11.66 21.76
C LYS A 22 -0.40 -12.84 22.18
N ALA A 23 -0.87 -13.75 23.05
CA ALA A 23 -0.06 -14.90 23.47
C ALA A 23 -0.75 -16.24 23.19
N SER A 24 -2.04 -16.36 23.45
CA SER A 24 -2.75 -17.63 23.33
C SER A 24 -3.28 -17.85 21.91
N LYS A 25 -3.22 -19.10 21.46
CA LYS A 25 -3.77 -19.57 20.18
C LYS A 25 -4.36 -20.97 20.32
N THR A 26 -5.18 -21.40 19.37
CA THR A 26 -5.58 -22.79 19.23
C THR A 26 -4.57 -23.56 18.39
N ASP A 27 -4.56 -24.89 18.48
CA ASP A 27 -3.69 -25.72 17.64
C ASP A 27 -4.12 -25.70 16.19
N LYS A 28 -5.42 -25.83 15.96
CA LYS A 28 -6.02 -25.83 14.63
C LYS A 28 -7.50 -25.46 14.67
N THR A 29 -8.02 -25.11 13.52
CA THR A 29 -9.47 -24.94 13.28
C THR A 29 -10.05 -26.28 12.88
N TYR A 30 -11.28 -26.57 13.30
CA TYR A 30 -12.05 -27.78 12.98
C TYR A 30 -13.31 -27.41 12.24
N GLY A 31 -13.80 -28.31 11.38
CA GLY A 31 -15.04 -28.14 10.61
C GLY A 31 -14.84 -27.63 9.20
N ASP A 32 -13.59 -27.36 8.81
CA ASP A 32 -13.21 -26.94 7.46
C ASP A 32 -12.36 -27.98 6.72
N GLU A 33 -12.30 -29.21 7.23
CA GLU A 33 -11.50 -30.31 6.67
C GLU A 33 -11.93 -30.70 5.26
N ILE A 34 -13.21 -30.47 4.89
CA ILE A 34 -13.77 -30.73 3.55
C ILE A 34 -13.11 -29.85 2.49
N ALA A 35 -12.49 -28.72 2.90
CA ALA A 35 -11.77 -27.84 2.00
C ALA A 35 -10.34 -28.30 1.63
N LEU A 36 -9.87 -29.42 2.20
CA LEU A 36 -8.49 -29.89 2.05
C LEU A 36 -8.12 -30.46 0.66
N PRO A 37 -8.99 -31.16 -0.12
CA PRO A 37 -8.64 -31.53 -1.47
C PRO A 37 -8.84 -30.35 -2.43
N GLY A 38 -7.82 -29.56 -2.66
CA GLY A 38 -7.74 -28.62 -3.78
C GLY A 38 -8.13 -27.15 -3.57
N ARG A 39 -8.91 -26.80 -2.53
CA ARG A 39 -9.32 -25.39 -2.27
C ARG A 39 -9.33 -25.05 -0.79
N LYS A 40 -8.19 -24.72 -0.25
CA LYS A 40 -7.99 -24.34 1.15
C LYS A 40 -8.57 -22.97 1.47
N GLY A 41 -9.87 -22.87 1.73
CA GLY A 41 -10.54 -21.59 2.05
C GLY A 41 -10.65 -20.62 0.85
N VAL A 42 -11.78 -19.95 0.70
CA VAL A 42 -12.10 -19.15 -0.51
C VAL A 42 -11.22 -17.90 -0.64
N LYS A 43 -10.84 -17.29 0.49
CA LYS A 43 -9.98 -16.08 0.49
C LYS A 43 -8.55 -16.34 0.97
N SER A 44 -8.37 -17.08 2.06
CA SER A 44 -7.05 -17.34 2.66
C SER A 44 -6.34 -18.55 2.07
N ARG A 45 -7.05 -19.41 1.34
CA ARG A 45 -6.58 -20.71 0.83
C ARG A 45 -5.93 -21.59 1.90
N THR A 46 -6.31 -21.39 3.17
CA THR A 46 -5.83 -22.16 4.33
C THR A 46 -6.98 -22.87 5.00
N ALA A 47 -6.73 -24.08 5.50
CA ALA A 47 -7.67 -24.85 6.31
C ALA A 47 -6.92 -25.55 7.45
N THR A 48 -7.63 -25.87 8.55
CA THR A 48 -7.08 -26.59 9.72
C THR A 48 -5.86 -25.93 10.38
N LYS A 49 -5.62 -24.65 10.17
CA LYS A 49 -4.54 -23.89 10.80
C LYS A 49 -4.97 -23.38 12.19
N PRO A 50 -4.04 -22.90 13.03
CA PRO A 50 -4.36 -22.28 14.31
C PRO A 50 -5.33 -21.11 14.19
N ALA A 51 -6.12 -20.84 15.24
CA ALA A 51 -6.90 -19.61 15.34
C ALA A 51 -6.32 -18.69 16.43
N TRP A 52 -6.31 -17.39 16.15
CA TRP A 52 -5.78 -16.34 17.00
C TRP A 52 -6.87 -15.33 17.36
N PRO A 53 -6.92 -14.82 18.61
CA PRO A 53 -7.92 -13.84 19.00
C PRO A 53 -7.70 -12.51 18.28
N MET A 54 -8.78 -11.91 17.80
CA MET A 54 -8.84 -10.57 17.23
C MET A 54 -9.27 -9.53 18.25
N ARG A 55 -10.12 -9.93 19.21
CA ARG A 55 -10.67 -9.06 20.24
C ARG A 55 -10.38 -9.58 21.63
N HIS A 56 -10.45 -8.69 22.62
CA HIS A 56 -10.15 -8.96 24.01
C HIS A 56 -10.98 -8.05 24.94
N SER A 57 -10.90 -8.28 26.25
CA SER A 57 -11.42 -7.35 27.24
C SER A 57 -10.62 -6.06 27.23
N SER A 58 -11.28 -4.91 27.26
CA SER A 58 -10.63 -3.61 27.41
C SER A 58 -10.19 -3.29 28.85
N SER A 59 -10.72 -4.03 29.86
CA SER A 59 -10.53 -3.69 31.27
C SER A 59 -9.86 -4.78 32.10
N VAL A 60 -9.84 -6.03 31.66
CA VAL A 60 -9.33 -7.15 32.46
C VAL A 60 -8.04 -7.69 31.86
N LYS A 61 -6.94 -7.57 32.63
CA LYS A 61 -5.62 -8.08 32.26
C LYS A 61 -5.19 -9.24 33.19
N ILE A 62 -4.46 -10.21 32.63
CA ILE A 62 -3.74 -11.27 33.35
C ILE A 62 -2.29 -11.25 32.86
N ARG A 63 -1.32 -11.09 33.78
CA ARG A 63 0.10 -10.95 33.46
C ARG A 63 0.36 -9.85 32.43
N LYS A 64 -0.24 -8.66 32.65
CA LYS A 64 -0.17 -7.50 31.73
C LYS A 64 -0.79 -7.71 30.34
N ARG A 65 -1.47 -8.84 30.08
CA ARG A 65 -2.14 -9.14 28.82
C ARG A 65 -3.65 -9.21 29.01
N TYR A 66 -4.41 -8.62 28.09
CA TYR A 66 -5.87 -8.67 28.13
C TYR A 66 -6.40 -10.10 27.98
N ILE A 67 -7.47 -10.41 28.68
CA ILE A 67 -8.16 -11.69 28.54
C ILE A 67 -9.05 -11.70 27.29
N VAL A 68 -9.18 -12.85 26.69
CA VAL A 68 -10.13 -13.12 25.61
C VAL A 68 -11.39 -13.72 26.21
N ARG A 69 -12.54 -13.17 25.84
CA ARG A 69 -13.86 -13.50 26.38
C ARG A 69 -14.62 -14.44 25.44
N THR A 70 -15.67 -15.05 25.95
CA THR A 70 -16.67 -15.71 25.09
C THR A 70 -17.35 -14.66 24.22
N GLY A 71 -17.39 -14.88 22.92
CA GLY A 71 -17.93 -13.92 21.93
C GLY A 71 -16.87 -13.03 21.27
N ASP A 72 -15.65 -12.98 21.79
CA ASP A 72 -14.57 -12.28 21.09
C ASP A 72 -14.23 -13.01 19.79
N MET A 73 -14.01 -12.24 18.73
CA MET A 73 -13.70 -12.77 17.40
C MET A 73 -12.29 -13.33 17.30
N PHE A 74 -12.11 -14.28 16.39
CA PHE A 74 -10.84 -14.95 16.12
C PHE A 74 -10.55 -14.95 14.63
N HIS A 75 -9.28 -14.73 14.28
CA HIS A 75 -8.76 -15.14 13.00
C HIS A 75 -8.69 -16.68 12.95
N MET A 76 -9.30 -17.26 11.94
CA MET A 76 -9.29 -18.71 11.75
C MET A 76 -8.28 -19.10 10.68
N ASN A 77 -7.77 -20.34 10.79
CA ASN A 77 -6.86 -20.93 9.81
C ASN A 77 -5.48 -20.28 9.73
N GLY A 78 -4.99 -19.77 10.82
CA GLY A 78 -3.67 -19.20 10.96
C GLY A 78 -3.69 -17.84 11.64
N LYS A 79 -2.53 -17.26 11.89
CA LYS A 79 -2.43 -15.82 12.09
C LYS A 79 -3.14 -15.18 10.92
N PHE A 80 -3.82 -14.05 11.16
CA PHE A 80 -4.19 -13.15 10.08
C PHE A 80 -3.01 -13.16 9.12
N SER A 81 -3.15 -13.88 8.03
CA SER A 81 -2.07 -13.89 7.07
C SER A 81 -2.02 -12.45 6.62
N LYS A 82 -0.89 -11.84 6.77
CA LYS A 82 -0.48 -10.55 6.28
C LYS A 82 -0.62 -10.44 4.75
N ARG A 83 -1.41 -11.33 4.19
CA ARG A 83 -1.77 -11.41 2.79
C ARG A 83 -2.88 -10.42 2.58
N LEU A 84 -2.51 -9.41 1.89
CA LEU A 84 -3.42 -8.43 1.34
C LEU A 84 -4.61 -9.14 0.70
N PRO A 85 -5.84 -8.63 0.90
CA PRO A 85 -6.96 -9.09 0.11
C PRO A 85 -6.61 -9.01 -1.39
N PRO A 86 -7.21 -9.83 -2.26
CA PRO A 86 -6.89 -9.87 -3.69
C PRO A 86 -6.98 -8.52 -4.43
N LYS A 87 -7.56 -7.51 -3.79
CA LYS A 87 -7.71 -6.13 -4.31
C LYS A 87 -6.63 -5.16 -3.86
N THR A 88 -5.70 -5.56 -3.00
CA THR A 88 -4.61 -4.69 -2.61
C THR A 88 -3.43 -4.86 -3.55
N CYS A 89 -2.85 -3.75 -3.96
CA CYS A 89 -1.71 -3.74 -4.85
C CYS A 89 -0.50 -4.43 -4.19
N LEU A 90 -0.30 -5.71 -4.52
CA LEU A 90 0.86 -6.49 -4.06
C LEU A 90 2.14 -6.15 -4.81
N SER A 91 2.03 -5.37 -5.87
CA SER A 91 3.14 -5.08 -6.78
C SER A 91 4.11 -4.02 -6.28
N CYS A 92 3.87 -3.45 -5.12
CA CYS A 92 4.49 -2.18 -4.75
C CYS A 92 5.92 -2.29 -4.25
N LYS A 93 6.32 -3.40 -3.65
CA LYS A 93 7.73 -3.65 -3.30
C LYS A 93 8.32 -4.69 -4.24
N GLY A 94 9.04 -4.23 -5.26
CA GLY A 94 9.68 -5.12 -6.24
C GLY A 94 8.75 -5.52 -7.39
N ALA A 95 7.96 -4.58 -7.90
CA ALA A 95 7.05 -4.78 -9.01
C ALA A 95 7.72 -5.48 -10.19
N VAL A 96 7.27 -6.68 -10.47
CA VAL A 96 7.62 -7.37 -11.71
C VAL A 96 6.81 -6.73 -12.82
N GLY A 97 7.48 -6.10 -13.77
CA GLY A 97 6.86 -5.46 -14.93
C GLY A 97 7.23 -6.15 -16.23
N ALA A 98 6.26 -6.27 -17.11
CA ALA A 98 6.45 -6.64 -18.50
C ALA A 98 5.82 -5.57 -19.41
N GLY A 99 6.36 -5.37 -20.59
CA GLY A 99 5.90 -4.29 -21.47
C GLY A 99 6.13 -2.88 -20.87
N ARG A 100 5.10 -1.99 -20.90
CA ARG A 100 5.21 -0.55 -20.56
C ARG A 100 4.36 -0.09 -19.37
N PRO A 101 4.67 -0.35 -18.13
CA PRO A 101 4.76 -1.67 -17.53
C PRO A 101 3.37 -2.23 -17.18
N VAL A 102 3.24 -3.52 -17.27
CA VAL A 102 2.09 -4.30 -16.80
C VAL A 102 2.60 -5.35 -15.83
N ASN A 103 1.94 -5.53 -14.70
CA ASN A 103 2.28 -6.60 -13.79
C ASN A 103 1.74 -7.94 -14.34
N PRO A 104 2.60 -8.89 -14.74
CA PRO A 104 2.14 -10.13 -15.36
C PRO A 104 1.43 -11.09 -14.40
N ILE A 105 1.60 -10.92 -13.08
CA ILE A 105 0.97 -11.77 -12.07
C ILE A 105 -0.49 -11.35 -11.86
N HIS A 106 -0.71 -10.05 -11.68
CA HIS A 106 -2.03 -9.49 -11.38
C HIS A 106 -2.77 -9.01 -12.63
N GLY A 107 -2.06 -8.75 -13.72
CA GLY A 107 -2.63 -8.19 -14.95
C GLY A 107 -2.88 -6.68 -14.87
N LEU A 108 -2.43 -6.02 -13.83
CA LEU A 108 -2.68 -4.60 -13.64
C LEU A 108 -1.69 -3.71 -14.42
N LYS A 109 -2.19 -2.59 -14.93
CA LYS A 109 -1.36 -1.49 -15.41
C LYS A 109 -0.88 -0.66 -14.22
N PHE A 110 0.41 -0.32 -14.19
CA PHE A 110 0.96 0.55 -13.15
C PHE A 110 1.98 1.56 -13.70
N LEU A 111 2.15 2.64 -12.97
CA LEU A 111 3.25 3.60 -13.08
C LEU A 111 3.70 3.91 -11.65
N THR A 112 4.99 3.88 -11.37
CA THR A 112 5.53 4.09 -10.02
C THR A 112 6.51 5.23 -9.98
N ASN A 113 6.42 6.04 -8.91
CA ASN A 113 7.41 7.05 -8.55
C ASN A 113 7.76 8.02 -9.70
N GLU A 114 6.77 8.41 -10.51
CA GLU A 114 6.95 9.45 -11.52
C GLU A 114 7.12 10.81 -10.83
N THR A 115 8.36 11.26 -10.70
CA THR A 115 8.71 12.51 -10.01
C THR A 115 8.35 13.73 -10.85
N ASP A 116 7.51 14.61 -10.30
CA ASP A 116 7.14 15.88 -10.92
C ASP A 116 8.11 17.00 -10.50
N PHE A 117 8.55 17.01 -9.23
CA PHE A 117 9.61 17.87 -8.72
C PHE A 117 10.24 17.28 -7.46
N ALA A 118 11.45 17.73 -7.14
CA ALA A 118 12.14 17.39 -5.91
C ALA A 118 12.90 18.60 -5.37
N PHE A 119 12.99 18.70 -4.04
CA PHE A 119 13.77 19.71 -3.34
C PHE A 119 14.70 19.02 -2.35
N GLU A 120 15.98 19.23 -2.56
CA GLU A 120 17.04 18.78 -1.65
C GLU A 120 16.92 19.44 -0.27
N GLY A 121 17.32 18.73 0.78
CA GLY A 121 17.30 19.22 2.15
C GLY A 121 17.65 18.13 3.15
N ILE A 122 17.63 18.45 4.45
CA ILE A 122 17.91 17.51 5.53
C ILE A 122 16.89 16.36 5.49
N LEU A 123 15.61 16.67 5.26
CA LEU A 123 14.56 15.73 4.94
C LEU A 123 14.00 16.16 3.56
N PRO A 124 14.51 15.55 2.46
CA PRO A 124 14.17 16.01 1.11
C PRO A 124 12.68 15.81 0.80
N LEU A 125 12.08 16.80 0.13
CA LEU A 125 10.74 16.66 -0.40
C LEU A 125 10.80 16.16 -1.84
N VAL A 126 10.41 14.91 -2.07
CA VAL A 126 10.25 14.32 -3.40
C VAL A 126 8.76 14.20 -3.69
N TRP A 127 8.27 14.96 -4.67
CA TRP A 127 6.89 14.91 -5.08
C TRP A 127 6.76 14.01 -6.31
N SER A 128 6.31 12.80 -6.06
CA SER A 128 6.11 11.77 -7.07
C SER A 128 4.67 11.27 -7.04
N ARG A 129 4.24 10.69 -8.13
CA ARG A 129 2.90 10.09 -8.28
C ARG A 129 3.04 8.64 -8.75
N SER A 130 2.11 7.82 -8.27
CA SER A 130 1.99 6.43 -8.68
C SER A 130 0.56 6.13 -9.12
N TYR A 131 0.42 5.22 -10.08
CA TYR A 131 -0.87 4.75 -10.60
C TYR A 131 -0.93 3.24 -10.59
N TYR A 132 -2.06 2.70 -10.15
CA TYR A 132 -2.38 1.29 -10.24
C TYR A 132 -3.83 1.10 -10.67
N SER A 133 -4.07 0.27 -11.70
CA SER A 133 -5.39 0.10 -12.29
C SER A 133 -6.38 -0.69 -11.42
N ASP A 134 -5.91 -1.39 -10.39
CA ASP A 134 -6.72 -2.19 -9.45
C ASP A 134 -7.06 -1.48 -8.14
N GLN A 135 -6.65 -0.23 -7.98
CA GLN A 135 -6.98 0.53 -6.79
C GLN A 135 -8.44 0.99 -6.78
N ASP A 136 -9.17 0.52 -5.76
CA ASP A 136 -10.49 1.05 -5.41
C ASP A 136 -10.28 2.25 -4.47
N GLY A 137 -10.15 3.43 -5.01
CA GLY A 137 -10.08 4.62 -4.18
C GLY A 137 -9.62 5.85 -4.93
N THR A 138 -10.20 6.97 -4.54
CA THR A 138 -9.90 8.25 -5.13
C THR A 138 -8.81 8.96 -4.34
N GLY A 139 -7.62 9.05 -4.91
CA GLY A 139 -6.55 9.93 -4.41
C GLY A 139 -6.78 11.39 -4.83
N TRP A 140 -5.86 12.27 -4.46
CA TRP A 140 -5.93 13.69 -4.82
C TRP A 140 -5.85 13.95 -6.33
N LEU A 141 -5.30 13.02 -7.10
CA LEU A 141 -5.18 13.09 -8.56
C LEU A 141 -6.23 12.25 -9.31
N GLY A 142 -7.17 11.61 -8.61
CA GLY A 142 -8.21 10.77 -9.22
C GLY A 142 -8.05 9.28 -8.90
N GLU A 143 -8.88 8.45 -9.53
CA GLU A 143 -8.91 7.01 -9.28
C GLU A 143 -7.60 6.34 -9.70
N GLY A 144 -7.12 5.41 -8.88
CA GLY A 144 -5.87 4.68 -9.11
C GLY A 144 -4.60 5.49 -8.88
N TRP A 145 -4.68 6.81 -8.68
CA TRP A 145 -3.53 7.68 -8.44
C TRP A 145 -3.27 7.94 -6.96
N SER A 146 -2.01 7.96 -6.60
CA SER A 146 -1.52 8.38 -5.28
C SER A 146 -0.35 9.34 -5.39
N VAL A 147 -0.16 10.14 -4.35
CA VAL A 147 1.01 11.02 -4.11
C VAL A 147 1.41 10.88 -2.64
N PRO A 148 2.63 11.27 -2.23
CA PRO A 148 3.12 11.02 -0.86
C PRO A 148 2.19 11.51 0.25
N GLY A 149 1.47 12.61 0.05
CA GLY A 149 0.51 13.16 1.02
C GLY A 149 -0.83 12.42 1.11
N CYS A 150 -1.13 11.47 0.21
CA CYS A 150 -2.38 10.71 0.23
C CYS A 150 -2.42 9.62 1.30
N GLN A 151 -1.33 9.37 2.00
CA GLN A 151 -1.24 8.38 3.06
C GLN A 151 -2.23 8.71 4.17
N ARG A 152 -2.93 7.68 4.68
CA ARG A 152 -3.93 7.86 5.72
C ARG A 152 -4.22 6.56 6.45
N ILE A 153 -4.66 6.68 7.69
CA ILE A 153 -5.25 5.58 8.45
C ILE A 153 -6.76 5.81 8.48
N ILE A 154 -7.52 4.76 8.27
CA ILE A 154 -8.97 4.74 8.34
C ILE A 154 -9.37 3.84 9.49
N ARG A 155 -10.26 4.33 10.37
CA ARG A 155 -10.95 3.53 11.37
C ARG A 155 -12.41 3.42 10.98
N ASP A 156 -12.89 2.20 10.82
CA ASP A 156 -14.29 1.90 10.54
C ASP A 156 -14.77 0.70 11.38
N ALA A 157 -15.97 0.21 11.11
CA ALA A 157 -16.54 -0.95 11.78
C ALA A 157 -15.71 -2.25 11.60
N ALA A 158 -14.89 -2.34 10.56
CA ALA A 158 -13.99 -3.46 10.30
C ALA A 158 -12.67 -3.37 11.08
N GLY A 159 -12.32 -2.19 11.63
CA GLY A 159 -11.12 -1.91 12.39
C GLY A 159 -10.24 -0.83 11.78
N LEU A 160 -8.94 -0.90 12.02
CA LEU A 160 -7.95 0.03 11.47
C LEU A 160 -7.37 -0.49 10.16
N ALA A 161 -7.25 0.39 9.17
CA ALA A 161 -6.56 0.12 7.92
C ALA A 161 -5.64 1.29 7.54
N TYR A 162 -4.48 0.99 6.96
CA TYR A 162 -3.56 1.99 6.43
C TYR A 162 -3.56 1.97 4.92
N ILE A 163 -3.60 3.16 4.32
CA ILE A 163 -3.37 3.37 2.90
C ILE A 163 -2.02 4.07 2.77
N ASP A 164 -1.08 3.42 2.11
CA ASP A 164 0.29 3.91 1.96
C ASP A 164 0.46 4.91 0.80
N ASP A 165 1.70 5.36 0.56
CA ASP A 165 2.07 6.31 -0.48
C ASP A 165 1.83 5.80 -1.91
N GLN A 166 1.67 4.51 -2.08
CA GLN A 166 1.33 3.88 -3.35
C GLN A 166 -0.17 3.57 -3.47
N GLY A 167 -0.96 3.90 -2.44
CA GLY A 167 -2.40 3.66 -2.36
C GLY A 167 -2.78 2.25 -1.94
N ARG A 168 -1.82 1.43 -1.51
CA ARG A 168 -2.03 0.08 -1.03
C ARG A 168 -2.73 0.10 0.32
N LEU A 169 -3.85 -0.60 0.43
CA LEU A 169 -4.61 -0.71 1.68
C LEU A 169 -4.27 -2.02 2.40
N PHE A 170 -3.90 -1.95 3.68
CA PHE A 170 -3.75 -3.12 4.52
C PHE A 170 -4.21 -2.88 5.97
N PRO A 171 -4.76 -3.91 6.63
CA PRO A 171 -5.29 -3.77 7.97
C PRO A 171 -4.16 -3.61 8.99
N LEU A 172 -4.37 -2.74 9.97
CA LEU A 172 -3.49 -2.55 11.12
C LEU A 172 -4.04 -3.29 12.36
N PRO A 173 -3.17 -3.68 13.30
CA PRO A 173 -3.62 -4.19 14.59
C PRO A 173 -4.28 -3.07 15.40
N GLU A 174 -5.26 -3.40 16.25
CA GLU A 174 -5.75 -2.47 17.26
C GLU A 174 -4.63 -2.23 18.29
N VAL A 175 -4.36 -0.97 18.57
CA VAL A 175 -3.42 -0.50 19.60
C VAL A 175 -4.16 0.43 20.56
N ASP A 176 -3.95 0.21 21.84
CA ASP A 176 -4.52 1.04 22.91
C ASP A 176 -3.52 2.14 23.31
N GLU A 177 -4.04 3.23 23.89
CA GLU A 177 -3.22 4.35 24.40
C GLU A 177 -2.28 3.92 25.54
N ASP A 178 -2.65 2.85 26.24
CA ASP A 178 -1.85 2.23 27.31
C ASP A 178 -0.79 1.23 26.81
N ASP A 179 -0.74 0.94 25.50
CA ASP A 179 0.30 0.08 24.91
C ASP A 179 1.62 0.86 24.84
N GLU A 180 2.49 0.69 25.86
CA GLU A 180 3.79 1.37 25.97
C GLU A 180 4.78 0.99 24.85
N GLU A 181 4.58 -0.16 24.19
CA GLU A 181 5.50 -0.67 23.17
C GLU A 181 4.86 -0.67 21.78
N PRO A 182 5.57 -0.17 20.76
CA PRO A 182 5.13 -0.27 19.37
C PRO A 182 4.92 -1.73 18.93
N VAL A 183 3.96 -1.96 18.06
CA VAL A 183 3.68 -3.28 17.48
C VAL A 183 4.47 -3.45 16.18
N LEU A 184 5.33 -4.44 16.12
CA LEU A 184 6.05 -4.78 14.89
C LEU A 184 5.09 -5.45 13.89
N PHE A 185 4.98 -4.87 12.71
CA PHE A 185 4.27 -5.44 11.57
C PHE A 185 5.28 -6.04 10.59
N GLU A 186 5.75 -7.28 10.89
CA GLU A 186 6.92 -7.91 10.25
C GLU A 186 6.82 -8.02 8.72
N SER A 187 5.61 -8.28 8.13
CA SER A 187 5.45 -8.40 6.68
C SER A 187 5.67 -7.10 5.94
N GLU A 188 5.32 -5.98 6.58
CA GLU A 188 5.48 -4.66 6.02
C GLU A 188 6.76 -3.98 6.51
N GLN A 189 7.45 -4.63 7.47
CA GLN A 189 8.69 -4.13 8.09
C GLN A 189 8.51 -2.71 8.67
N ILE A 190 7.41 -2.51 9.40
CA ILE A 190 7.07 -1.25 10.05
C ILE A 190 6.72 -1.48 11.52
N TRP A 191 7.01 -0.47 12.34
CA TRP A 191 6.49 -0.34 13.69
C TRP A 191 5.20 0.47 13.66
N PHE A 192 4.21 0.07 14.44
CA PHE A 192 2.94 0.76 14.57
C PHE A 192 2.61 1.01 16.04
N SER A 193 2.24 2.25 16.37
CA SER A 193 1.85 2.66 17.73
C SER A 193 0.79 3.76 17.72
N LYS A 194 0.21 4.04 18.88
CA LYS A 194 -0.64 5.18 19.13
C LYS A 194 -0.05 5.99 20.28
N ASN A 195 0.12 7.29 20.08
CA ASN A 195 0.61 8.20 21.11
C ASN A 195 -0.51 8.59 22.10
N PRO A 196 -0.15 9.09 23.33
CA PRO A 196 -1.14 9.57 24.30
C PRO A 196 -2.02 10.72 23.82
N ASP A 197 -1.59 11.48 22.82
CA ASP A 197 -2.36 12.55 22.16
C ASP A 197 -3.36 12.03 21.13
N GLY A 198 -3.48 10.69 20.99
CA GLY A 198 -4.42 10.03 20.07
C GLY A 198 -3.91 9.89 18.64
N HIS A 199 -2.69 10.33 18.33
CA HIS A 199 -2.09 10.20 17.01
C HIS A 199 -1.54 8.79 16.78
N TYR A 200 -1.70 8.27 15.57
CA TYR A 200 -1.04 7.05 15.14
C TYR A 200 0.33 7.34 14.56
N VAL A 201 1.27 6.43 14.79
CA VAL A 201 2.64 6.52 14.29
C VAL A 201 2.98 5.23 13.56
N ILE A 202 3.48 5.35 12.32
CA ILE A 202 4.08 4.27 11.55
C ILE A 202 5.55 4.63 11.35
N ALA A 203 6.45 3.80 11.87
CA ALA A 203 7.89 4.01 11.72
C ALA A 203 8.52 2.91 10.87
N SER A 204 9.59 3.25 10.15
CA SER A 204 10.44 2.29 9.45
C SER A 204 11.08 1.31 10.44
N LEU A 205 11.47 0.12 9.96
CA LEU A 205 12.03 -0.92 10.82
C LEU A 205 13.29 -0.46 11.57
N ASP A 206 14.12 0.36 10.93
CA ASP A 206 15.35 0.93 11.48
C ASP A 206 15.11 2.22 12.30
N GLY A 207 13.86 2.68 12.40
CA GLY A 207 13.50 3.90 13.11
C GLY A 207 13.96 5.19 12.41
N SER A 208 14.47 5.12 11.18
CA SER A 208 15.00 6.30 10.48
C SER A 208 13.93 7.29 10.08
N ILE A 209 12.71 6.82 9.79
CA ILE A 209 11.56 7.64 9.39
C ILE A 209 10.32 7.23 10.18
N ALA A 210 9.57 8.21 10.66
CA ALA A 210 8.27 8.05 11.29
C ALA A 210 7.22 8.91 10.58
N LEU A 211 6.06 8.32 10.33
CA LEU A 211 4.87 8.95 9.76
C LEU A 211 3.85 9.17 10.88
N ARG A 212 3.37 10.40 11.06
CA ARG A 212 2.35 10.74 12.05
C ARG A 212 1.01 11.00 11.40
N PHE A 213 -0.03 10.41 11.97
CA PHE A 213 -1.41 10.51 11.52
C PHE A 213 -2.29 11.04 12.66
N ALA A 214 -3.03 12.10 12.40
CA ALA A 214 -3.92 12.72 13.39
C ALA A 214 -5.36 12.76 12.86
N PRO A 215 -6.39 12.69 13.76
CA PRO A 215 -7.77 12.81 13.32
C PRO A 215 -8.02 14.22 12.78
N LEU A 216 -8.70 14.31 11.65
CA LEU A 216 -9.24 15.58 11.18
C LEU A 216 -10.53 15.87 11.94
N VAL A 217 -10.54 16.96 12.69
CA VAL A 217 -11.76 17.56 13.21
C VAL A 217 -12.38 18.37 12.08
N VAL A 218 -13.17 17.74 11.22
CA VAL A 218 -14.01 18.46 10.24
C VAL A 218 -15.29 18.86 10.95
N ALA A 219 -15.73 20.12 10.81
CA ALA A 219 -17.00 20.57 11.35
C ALA A 219 -18.13 19.67 10.79
N GLU A 220 -18.99 19.22 11.69
CA GLU A 220 -20.06 18.23 11.43
C GLU A 220 -20.86 18.52 10.17
N ASP A 221 -20.73 17.71 9.18
CA ASP A 221 -21.70 17.54 8.09
C ASP A 221 -22.20 16.09 8.10
N GLY A 222 -23.02 15.70 9.00
CA GLY A 222 -23.92 14.55 8.99
C GLY A 222 -23.53 13.27 8.21
N SER A 223 -22.25 13.05 7.90
CA SER A 223 -21.76 11.85 7.23
C SER A 223 -21.39 10.80 8.25
N ASP A 224 -21.81 9.55 8.01
CA ASP A 224 -21.70 8.34 8.81
C ASP A 224 -20.80 8.43 10.05
N GLU A 225 -21.42 8.39 11.24
CA GLU A 225 -20.78 8.42 12.56
C GLU A 225 -19.79 7.27 12.81
N ASP A 226 -19.62 6.34 11.87
CA ASP A 226 -18.88 5.09 12.06
C ASP A 226 -17.46 5.08 11.44
N SER A 227 -17.02 6.11 10.71
CA SER A 227 -15.68 6.12 10.13
C SER A 227 -14.87 7.37 10.49
N THR A 228 -13.66 7.18 11.03
CA THR A 228 -12.73 8.26 11.33
C THR A 228 -11.51 8.19 10.44
N LEU A 229 -11.20 9.30 9.78
CA LEU A 229 -10.03 9.45 8.92
C LEU A 229 -8.88 10.12 9.69
N PHE A 230 -7.69 9.53 9.59
CA PHE A 230 -6.44 10.05 10.14
C PHE A 230 -5.46 10.27 8.99
N PRO A 231 -5.41 11.45 8.37
CA PRO A 231 -4.45 11.75 7.32
C PRO A 231 -3.03 11.92 7.87
N LEU A 232 -2.05 11.87 6.98
CA LEU A 232 -0.65 12.14 7.28
C LEU A 232 -0.49 13.61 7.67
N VAL A 233 -0.03 13.90 8.88
CA VAL A 233 0.21 15.27 9.36
C VAL A 233 1.70 15.61 9.46
N ALA A 234 2.57 14.62 9.61
CA ALA A 234 4.01 14.84 9.60
C ALA A 234 4.79 13.60 9.14
N VAL A 235 5.96 13.84 8.55
CA VAL A 235 7.04 12.88 8.34
C VAL A 235 8.22 13.35 9.16
N GLU A 236 8.79 12.50 9.99
CA GLU A 236 9.89 12.83 10.88
C GLU A 236 11.06 11.88 10.66
N ASP A 237 12.30 12.38 10.77
CA ASP A 237 13.49 11.56 10.83
C ASP A 237 13.95 11.32 12.29
N ALA A 238 14.92 10.43 12.49
CA ALA A 238 15.48 10.11 13.79
C ALA A 238 16.16 11.30 14.51
N ASN A 239 16.45 12.40 13.81
CA ASN A 239 17.07 13.62 14.36
C ASN A 239 16.04 14.69 14.73
N GLY A 240 14.74 14.43 14.55
CA GLY A 240 13.67 15.37 14.81
C GLY A 240 13.42 16.39 13.70
N ASN A 241 14.04 16.22 12.53
CA ASN A 241 13.66 17.01 11.37
C ASN A 241 12.31 16.51 10.86
N HIS A 242 11.46 17.42 10.38
CA HIS A 242 10.11 17.05 9.99
C HIS A 242 9.62 17.81 8.77
N GLN A 243 8.78 17.14 7.99
CA GLN A 243 7.87 17.75 7.02
C GLN A 243 6.48 17.76 7.66
N ARG A 244 5.71 18.84 7.49
CA ARG A 244 4.36 18.98 8.04
C ARG A 244 3.34 19.19 6.93
N PHE A 245 2.20 18.53 7.07
CA PHE A 245 1.02 18.69 6.21
C PHE A 245 -0.03 19.49 6.98
N VAL A 246 -0.41 20.63 6.44
CA VAL A 246 -1.40 21.55 7.06
C VAL A 246 -2.69 21.43 6.29
N TYR A 247 -3.76 21.08 6.99
CA TYR A 247 -5.09 20.85 6.42
C TYR A 247 -6.01 22.05 6.66
N HIS A 248 -6.90 22.30 5.72
CA HIS A 248 -7.93 23.33 5.86
C HIS A 248 -9.01 22.84 6.84
N PRO A 249 -9.31 23.61 7.92
CA PRO A 249 -10.15 23.12 9.01
C PRO A 249 -11.60 22.84 8.63
N LEU A 250 -12.12 23.49 7.57
CA LEU A 250 -13.50 23.30 7.12
C LEU A 250 -13.66 22.24 6.03
N THR A 251 -12.65 22.04 5.18
CA THR A 251 -12.77 21.12 4.03
C THR A 251 -12.02 19.82 4.25
N GLY A 252 -11.13 19.75 5.24
CA GLY A 252 -10.25 18.62 5.45
C GLY A 252 -9.23 18.38 4.32
N LEU A 253 -9.14 19.26 3.33
CA LEU A 253 -8.17 19.16 2.24
C LEU A 253 -6.82 19.73 2.69
N PRO A 254 -5.69 19.13 2.26
CA PRO A 254 -4.37 19.67 2.56
C PRO A 254 -4.18 21.01 1.83
N GLN A 255 -3.67 21.99 2.56
CA GLN A 255 -3.44 23.35 2.08
C GLN A 255 -1.98 23.63 1.81
N TYR A 256 -1.11 23.19 2.74
CA TYR A 256 0.33 23.44 2.69
C TYR A 256 1.11 22.21 3.07
N ILE A 257 2.31 22.10 2.49
CA ILE A 257 3.39 21.24 2.98
C ILE A 257 4.52 22.18 3.39
N ILE A 258 5.04 21.98 4.59
CA ILE A 258 6.23 22.67 5.10
C ILE A 258 7.32 21.62 5.18
N ASP A 259 8.38 21.76 4.38
CA ASP A 259 9.48 20.80 4.39
C ASP A 259 10.47 21.00 5.53
N GLY A 260 11.43 20.09 5.68
CA GLY A 260 12.45 20.13 6.73
C GLY A 260 13.36 21.37 6.71
N ASN A 261 13.35 22.13 5.63
CA ASN A 261 14.09 23.40 5.48
C ASN A 261 13.20 24.62 5.70
N GLY A 262 11.93 24.44 6.06
CA GLY A 262 10.96 25.51 6.27
C GLY A 262 10.38 26.10 4.98
N ARG A 263 10.61 25.49 3.80
CA ARG A 263 9.98 25.92 2.56
C ARG A 263 8.50 25.52 2.57
N VAL A 264 7.64 26.40 2.09
CA VAL A 264 6.20 26.19 2.12
C VAL A 264 5.69 25.94 0.70
N PHE A 265 5.00 24.84 0.52
CA PHE A 265 4.38 24.45 -0.74
C PHE A 265 2.87 24.53 -0.59
N SER A 266 2.23 25.33 -1.45
CA SER A 266 0.76 25.45 -1.51
C SER A 266 0.19 24.38 -2.43
N LEU A 267 -0.85 23.67 -1.93
CA LEU A 267 -1.62 22.71 -2.71
C LEU A 267 -2.96 23.37 -3.10
N ASN A 268 -3.16 23.55 -4.39
CA ASN A 268 -4.37 24.17 -4.90
C ASN A 268 -5.34 23.09 -5.38
N PHE A 269 -6.48 22.96 -4.68
CA PHE A 269 -7.57 22.05 -5.04
C PHE A 269 -8.72 22.80 -5.71
N GLY A 270 -9.39 22.14 -6.64
CA GLY A 270 -10.57 22.66 -7.28
C GLY A 270 -11.52 21.59 -7.76
N ASN A 271 -12.77 21.98 -8.01
CA ASN A 271 -13.76 21.10 -8.61
C ASN A 271 -13.48 20.94 -10.11
N VAL A 272 -13.40 19.71 -10.59
CA VAL A 272 -13.10 19.34 -11.99
C VAL A 272 -14.28 18.71 -12.72
N ALA A 273 -15.42 18.51 -12.03
CA ALA A 273 -16.66 17.98 -12.59
C ALA A 273 -17.76 19.04 -12.56
N ASP A 274 -18.94 18.71 -13.04
CA ASP A 274 -20.09 19.60 -13.00
C ASP A 274 -20.55 19.87 -11.54
N GLU A 275 -21.37 20.90 -11.34
CA GLU A 275 -21.86 21.29 -10.02
C GLU A 275 -22.76 20.23 -9.35
N GLN A 276 -23.30 19.29 -10.13
CA GLN A 276 -24.22 18.23 -9.61
C GLN A 276 -23.47 17.05 -8.99
N SER A 277 -22.19 16.86 -9.37
CA SER A 277 -21.32 15.81 -8.83
C SER A 277 -19.91 16.35 -8.63
N PRO A 278 -19.68 17.24 -7.66
CA PRO A 278 -18.39 17.90 -7.46
C PRO A 278 -17.30 16.88 -7.16
N ARG A 279 -16.18 16.99 -7.88
CA ARG A 279 -14.99 16.14 -7.68
C ARG A 279 -13.79 17.03 -7.42
N MET A 280 -13.42 17.12 -6.14
CA MET A 280 -12.24 17.90 -5.74
C MET A 280 -10.97 17.17 -6.16
N ARG A 281 -10.09 17.87 -6.88
CA ARG A 281 -8.79 17.35 -7.33
C ARG A 281 -7.70 18.37 -7.07
N LEU A 282 -6.46 17.87 -6.88
CA LEU A 282 -5.28 18.71 -6.82
C LEU A 282 -4.99 19.27 -8.23
N LEU A 283 -5.06 20.58 -8.38
CA LEU A 283 -4.83 21.27 -9.67
C LEU A 283 -3.38 21.68 -9.85
N SER A 284 -2.69 22.06 -8.78
CA SER A 284 -1.30 22.50 -8.85
C SER A 284 -0.62 22.50 -7.48
N VAL A 285 0.72 22.44 -7.52
CA VAL A 285 1.58 22.68 -6.36
C VAL A 285 2.50 23.85 -6.67
N SER A 286 2.59 24.83 -5.77
CA SER A 286 3.41 26.04 -5.93
C SER A 286 4.28 26.28 -4.70
N LEU A 287 5.49 26.80 -4.89
CA LEU A 287 6.33 27.27 -3.79
C LEU A 287 5.87 28.67 -3.36
N LEU A 288 5.72 28.90 -2.06
CA LEU A 288 5.40 30.21 -1.48
C LEU A 288 6.68 30.92 -0.99
N GLU A 289 6.65 32.25 -0.97
CA GLU A 289 7.75 33.07 -0.43
C GLU A 289 7.75 33.19 1.11
N GLY A 290 6.89 32.40 1.81
CA GLY A 290 6.80 32.34 3.27
C GLY A 290 5.54 31.66 3.74
N LEU A 291 5.39 31.52 5.06
CA LEU A 291 4.15 31.03 5.67
C LEU A 291 3.06 32.11 5.62
N PRO A 292 1.85 31.79 5.16
CA PRO A 292 0.73 32.72 5.26
C PRO A 292 0.42 33.05 6.73
N SER A 293 0.47 34.34 7.08
CA SER A 293 -0.02 34.86 8.35
C SER A 293 -1.46 35.34 8.19
N PHE A 294 -2.22 35.39 9.29
CA PHE A 294 -3.61 35.83 9.23
C PHE A 294 -3.71 37.26 8.67
N GLY A 295 -4.38 37.42 7.55
CA GLY A 295 -4.58 38.72 6.88
C GLY A 295 -3.46 39.16 5.93
N GLU A 296 -2.39 38.39 5.76
CA GLU A 296 -1.33 38.70 4.81
C GLU A 296 -1.46 37.89 3.52
N THR A 297 -1.25 38.57 2.37
CA THR A 297 -1.20 37.93 1.06
C THR A 297 0.24 37.50 0.81
N VAL A 298 0.51 36.19 0.87
CA VAL A 298 1.82 35.66 0.52
C VAL A 298 1.95 35.53 -0.99
N ARG A 299 3.10 35.90 -1.52
CA ARG A 299 3.40 35.71 -2.95
C ARG A 299 3.44 34.24 -3.29
N VAL A 300 2.61 33.85 -4.25
CA VAL A 300 2.59 32.51 -4.84
C VAL A 300 3.51 32.50 -6.04
N GLY A 301 4.54 31.65 -6.01
CA GLY A 301 5.41 31.44 -7.17
C GLY A 301 4.68 30.74 -8.31
N ASN A 302 5.33 30.67 -9.48
CA ASN A 302 4.80 29.86 -10.57
C ASN A 302 4.64 28.40 -10.12
N PRO A 303 3.56 27.71 -10.56
CA PRO A 303 3.37 26.31 -10.23
C PRO A 303 4.59 25.46 -10.60
N LEU A 304 5.02 24.60 -9.69
CA LEU A 304 6.05 23.59 -9.91
C LEU A 304 5.52 22.49 -10.83
N VAL A 305 4.22 22.19 -10.66
CA VAL A 305 3.47 21.21 -11.47
C VAL A 305 2.00 21.64 -11.53
N ARG A 306 1.35 21.38 -12.67
CA ARG A 306 -0.10 21.51 -12.87
C ARG A 306 -0.67 20.22 -13.40
N TYR A 307 -1.92 19.95 -13.00
CA TYR A 307 -2.68 18.76 -13.35
C TYR A 307 -3.97 19.15 -14.05
N GLU A 308 -4.27 18.52 -15.17
CA GLU A 308 -5.51 18.73 -15.92
C GLU A 308 -6.33 17.45 -15.94
N TYR A 309 -7.64 17.60 -15.91
CA TYR A 309 -8.59 16.50 -15.78
C TYR A 309 -9.64 16.53 -16.88
N ASN A 310 -10.23 15.38 -17.18
CA ASN A 310 -11.45 15.30 -18.00
C ASN A 310 -12.70 15.55 -17.14
N GLY A 311 -13.88 15.58 -17.78
CA GLY A 311 -15.16 15.78 -17.08
C GLY A 311 -15.53 14.66 -16.09
N SER A 312 -14.89 13.48 -16.18
CA SER A 312 -15.03 12.39 -15.21
C SER A 312 -14.08 12.52 -14.02
N GLY A 313 -13.20 13.54 -14.01
CA GLY A 313 -12.22 13.75 -12.94
C GLY A 313 -11.00 12.83 -13.03
N ASP A 314 -10.72 12.24 -14.19
CA ASP A 314 -9.50 11.48 -14.44
C ASP A 314 -8.38 12.41 -14.88
N LEU A 315 -7.16 12.20 -14.39
CA LEU A 315 -5.96 12.96 -14.71
C LEU A 315 -5.57 12.75 -16.18
N ILE A 316 -5.68 13.79 -17.02
CA ILE A 316 -5.35 13.66 -18.46
C ILE A 316 -4.00 14.27 -18.83
N ARG A 317 -3.48 15.25 -18.06
CA ARG A 317 -2.17 15.85 -18.34
C ARG A 317 -1.44 16.25 -17.06
N VAL A 318 -0.13 16.15 -17.13
CA VAL A 318 0.82 16.69 -16.17
C VAL A 318 1.71 17.70 -16.87
N ILE A 319 1.72 18.93 -16.37
CA ILE A 319 2.44 20.06 -16.96
C ILE A 319 3.50 20.51 -15.95
N GLY A 320 4.75 20.48 -16.38
CA GLY A 320 5.89 20.88 -15.56
C GLY A 320 6.00 22.40 -15.36
N ARG A 321 6.95 22.81 -14.52
CA ARG A 321 7.24 24.21 -14.22
C ARG A 321 7.59 25.05 -15.48
N ASP A 322 8.15 24.42 -16.50
CA ASP A 322 8.49 25.00 -17.80
C ASP A 322 7.28 25.21 -18.72
N GLY A 323 6.07 24.83 -18.27
CA GLY A 323 4.84 24.90 -19.05
C GLY A 323 4.67 23.79 -20.08
N ASN A 324 5.64 22.85 -20.19
CA ASN A 324 5.57 21.76 -21.12
C ASN A 324 4.79 20.58 -20.53
N VAL A 325 4.05 19.87 -21.40
CA VAL A 325 3.37 18.61 -21.02
C VAL A 325 4.44 17.54 -20.82
N LYS A 326 4.52 17.00 -19.60
CA LYS A 326 5.43 15.91 -19.23
C LYS A 326 4.81 14.53 -19.47
N ARG A 327 3.49 14.42 -19.26
CA ARG A 327 2.71 13.21 -19.45
C ARG A 327 1.30 13.52 -19.91
N SER A 328 0.72 12.65 -20.73
CA SER A 328 -0.70 12.62 -21.02
C SER A 328 -1.28 11.24 -20.84
N PHE A 329 -2.57 11.15 -20.50
CA PHE A 329 -3.23 9.89 -20.20
C PHE A 329 -4.60 9.82 -20.86
N GLY A 330 -5.01 8.61 -21.29
CA GLY A 330 -6.34 8.32 -21.79
C GLY A 330 -7.00 7.24 -20.94
N TYR A 331 -8.32 7.37 -20.74
CA TYR A 331 -9.08 6.46 -19.88
C TYR A 331 -10.31 5.90 -20.58
N LYS A 332 -10.73 4.73 -20.10
CA LYS A 332 -12.03 4.14 -20.40
C LYS A 332 -12.57 3.53 -19.11
N ASN A 333 -13.75 3.99 -18.65
CA ASN A 333 -14.34 3.61 -17.38
C ASN A 333 -13.35 3.76 -16.20
N ASN A 334 -12.67 4.91 -16.13
CA ASN A 334 -11.64 5.27 -15.15
C ASN A 334 -10.37 4.38 -15.18
N LEU A 335 -10.27 3.38 -16.05
CA LEU A 335 -9.06 2.62 -16.27
C LEU A 335 -8.16 3.30 -17.30
N MET A 336 -6.87 3.44 -17.02
CA MET A 336 -5.90 3.99 -17.97
C MET A 336 -5.72 3.04 -19.16
N VAL A 337 -6.13 3.51 -20.35
CA VAL A 337 -5.98 2.76 -21.61
C VAL A 337 -4.83 3.27 -22.46
N SER A 338 -4.29 4.45 -22.16
CA SER A 338 -3.09 4.96 -22.82
C SER A 338 -2.33 5.95 -21.97
N HIS A 339 -1.03 6.07 -22.22
CA HIS A 339 -0.24 7.20 -21.77
C HIS A 339 0.79 7.62 -22.80
N THR A 340 1.15 8.89 -22.79
CA THR A 340 2.18 9.47 -23.64
C THR A 340 3.25 10.12 -22.78
N ASP A 341 4.53 9.87 -23.04
CA ASP A 341 5.64 10.51 -22.37
C ASP A 341 6.01 11.87 -23.01
N ALA A 342 6.97 12.60 -22.42
CA ALA A 342 7.42 13.89 -22.92
C ALA A 342 8.09 13.82 -24.31
N ALA A 343 8.55 12.67 -24.73
CA ALA A 343 9.15 12.43 -26.04
C ALA A 343 8.10 12.09 -27.12
N GLY A 344 6.82 11.95 -26.74
CA GLY A 344 5.73 11.62 -27.64
C GLY A 344 5.52 10.12 -27.84
N LEU A 345 6.21 9.24 -27.09
CA LEU A 345 5.96 7.81 -27.13
C LEU A 345 4.60 7.49 -26.50
N VAL A 346 3.69 6.95 -27.30
CA VAL A 346 2.38 6.48 -26.85
C VAL A 346 2.44 5.02 -26.49
N SER A 347 1.91 4.64 -25.33
CA SER A 347 1.67 3.27 -24.89
C SER A 347 0.18 3.05 -24.70
N GLU A 348 -0.37 1.97 -25.26
CA GLU A 348 -1.79 1.64 -25.23
C GLU A 348 -2.03 0.27 -24.58
N TYR A 349 -3.17 0.11 -23.92
CA TYR A 349 -3.54 -1.06 -23.12
C TYR A 349 -4.94 -1.53 -23.48
N GLU A 350 -5.09 -2.81 -23.75
CA GLU A 350 -6.37 -3.49 -23.88
C GLU A 350 -6.56 -4.41 -22.69
N TYR A 351 -7.75 -4.33 -22.08
CA TYR A 351 -8.13 -5.15 -20.93
C TYR A 351 -9.14 -6.22 -21.36
N ASP A 352 -9.18 -7.35 -20.65
CA ASP A 352 -10.23 -8.36 -20.82
C ASP A 352 -11.62 -7.79 -20.49
N HIS A 353 -11.69 -6.89 -19.48
CA HIS A 353 -12.88 -6.09 -19.18
C HIS A 353 -12.46 -4.77 -18.49
N TYR A 354 -13.30 -3.73 -18.62
CA TYR A 354 -12.98 -2.38 -18.14
C TYR A 354 -13.64 -2.09 -16.80
N THR A 355 -13.15 -2.76 -15.76
CA THR A 355 -13.46 -2.52 -14.33
C THR A 355 -12.14 -2.61 -13.53
N PRO A 356 -12.09 -2.19 -12.25
CA PRO A 356 -10.86 -2.27 -11.44
C PRO A 356 -10.26 -3.70 -11.31
N THR A 357 -11.04 -4.74 -11.60
CA THR A 357 -10.56 -6.13 -11.62
C THR A 357 -10.09 -6.60 -13.00
N GLY A 358 -10.17 -5.74 -14.03
CA GLY A 358 -9.76 -6.05 -15.39
C GLY A 358 -8.26 -6.27 -15.51
N LYS A 359 -7.88 -7.24 -16.33
CA LYS A 359 -6.47 -7.57 -16.62
C LYS A 359 -6.07 -7.09 -18.00
N VAL A 360 -4.89 -6.51 -18.09
CA VAL A 360 -4.32 -6.14 -19.40
C VAL A 360 -4.01 -7.42 -20.19
N ILE A 361 -4.62 -7.57 -21.34
CA ILE A 361 -4.37 -8.71 -22.27
C ILE A 361 -3.41 -8.33 -23.40
N ARG A 362 -3.27 -7.03 -23.68
CA ARG A 362 -2.37 -6.53 -24.72
C ARG A 362 -1.85 -5.13 -24.36
N ASN A 363 -0.57 -4.94 -24.61
CA ASN A 363 0.07 -3.63 -24.56
C ASN A 363 0.82 -3.39 -25.87
N ARG A 364 0.73 -2.20 -26.43
CA ARG A 364 1.47 -1.79 -27.63
C ARG A 364 2.01 -0.38 -27.51
N THR A 365 3.01 -0.05 -28.34
CA THR A 365 3.56 1.30 -28.41
C THR A 365 3.48 1.89 -29.81
N SER A 366 3.56 3.22 -29.91
CA SER A 366 3.63 3.92 -31.20
C SER A 366 4.90 3.58 -32.03
N LEU A 367 5.90 2.96 -31.42
CA LEU A 367 7.12 2.47 -32.09
C LEU A 367 6.99 1.02 -32.61
N GLY A 368 5.79 0.41 -32.50
CA GLY A 368 5.53 -0.92 -33.03
C GLY A 368 5.89 -2.06 -32.06
N GLU A 369 6.28 -1.78 -30.83
CA GLU A 369 6.41 -2.82 -29.80
C GLU A 369 5.03 -3.32 -29.39
N GLU A 370 4.90 -4.62 -29.16
CA GLU A 370 3.66 -5.24 -28.68
C GLU A 370 3.97 -6.39 -27.74
N TRP A 371 3.15 -6.51 -26.69
CA TRP A 371 3.15 -7.64 -25.75
C TRP A 371 1.72 -8.13 -25.55
N ARG A 372 1.57 -9.46 -25.52
CA ARG A 372 0.32 -10.16 -25.23
C ARG A 372 0.47 -10.96 -23.96
N PHE A 373 -0.55 -10.91 -23.11
CA PHE A 373 -0.58 -11.55 -21.80
C PHE A 373 -1.64 -12.66 -21.81
N THR A 374 -1.24 -13.88 -21.53
CA THR A 374 -2.15 -15.03 -21.40
C THR A 374 -2.07 -15.55 -19.96
N TYR A 375 -3.17 -15.46 -19.24
CA TYR A 375 -3.25 -15.80 -17.82
C TYR A 375 -3.70 -17.25 -17.65
N HIS A 376 -2.88 -18.04 -16.96
CA HIS A 376 -3.14 -19.44 -16.60
C HIS A 376 -3.24 -19.57 -15.06
N GLU A 377 -3.65 -20.74 -14.57
CA GLU A 377 -3.61 -21.02 -13.15
C GLU A 377 -2.14 -21.22 -12.70
N GLY A 378 -1.63 -20.31 -11.85
CA GLY A 378 -0.28 -20.37 -11.30
C GLY A 378 0.83 -19.79 -12.17
N TYR A 379 0.55 -19.34 -13.39
CA TYR A 379 1.53 -18.63 -14.21
C TYR A 379 0.88 -17.76 -15.29
N THR A 380 1.65 -16.81 -15.82
CA THR A 380 1.27 -15.97 -16.96
C THR A 380 2.32 -16.06 -18.05
N GLU A 381 1.88 -16.18 -19.30
CA GLU A 381 2.73 -16.05 -20.49
C GLU A 381 2.68 -14.63 -21.01
N VAL A 382 3.86 -14.10 -21.34
CA VAL A 382 4.01 -12.78 -21.98
C VAL A 382 4.76 -12.99 -23.30
N THR A 383 4.07 -12.77 -24.40
CA THR A 383 4.62 -12.95 -25.74
C THR A 383 4.82 -11.60 -26.41
N ASP A 384 6.02 -11.33 -26.90
CA ASP A 384 6.32 -10.11 -27.66
C ASP A 384 5.94 -10.22 -29.14
N ILE A 385 6.07 -9.12 -29.88
CA ILE A 385 5.73 -9.06 -31.31
C ILE A 385 6.56 -10.03 -32.19
N LEU A 386 7.75 -10.45 -31.73
CA LEU A 386 8.60 -11.41 -32.40
C LEU A 386 8.25 -12.87 -32.08
N GLY A 387 7.20 -13.11 -31.29
CA GLY A 387 6.78 -14.43 -30.82
C GLY A 387 7.64 -15.03 -29.71
N ARG A 388 8.52 -14.24 -29.08
CA ARG A 388 9.31 -14.69 -27.94
C ARG A 388 8.43 -14.66 -26.70
N THR A 389 8.35 -15.80 -25.99
CA THR A 389 7.46 -15.97 -24.84
C THR A 389 8.28 -16.15 -23.57
N GLU A 390 7.92 -15.40 -22.55
CA GLU A 390 8.39 -15.54 -21.17
C GLU A 390 7.25 -16.05 -20.28
N GLN A 391 7.57 -16.81 -19.24
CA GLN A 391 6.59 -17.28 -18.27
C GLN A 391 6.93 -16.75 -16.87
N TYR A 392 5.90 -16.29 -16.17
CA TYR A 392 5.97 -15.77 -14.81
C TYR A 392 5.12 -16.67 -13.91
N HIS A 393 5.78 -17.57 -13.16
CA HIS A 393 5.12 -18.47 -12.22
C HIS A 393 5.03 -17.84 -10.84
N TYR A 394 3.91 -18.03 -10.18
CA TYR A 394 3.66 -17.45 -8.86
C TYR A 394 2.94 -18.46 -7.96
N ASP A 395 3.11 -18.27 -6.66
CA ASP A 395 2.46 -19.09 -5.65
C ASP A 395 1.03 -18.60 -5.37
N TYR A 396 0.37 -19.27 -4.42
CA TYR A 396 -0.98 -18.90 -4.00
C TYR A 396 -1.07 -17.53 -3.28
N ASN A 397 0.07 -16.90 -2.97
CA ASN A 397 0.17 -15.54 -2.45
C ASN A 397 0.34 -14.49 -3.53
N ASN A 398 0.40 -14.94 -4.79
CA ASN A 398 0.79 -14.15 -5.94
C ASN A 398 2.24 -13.63 -5.84
N GLU A 399 3.11 -14.34 -5.13
CA GLU A 399 4.54 -14.05 -5.10
C GLU A 399 5.26 -14.78 -6.25
N LEU A 400 6.10 -14.05 -6.98
CA LEU A 400 6.88 -14.64 -8.08
C LEU A 400 7.85 -15.69 -7.52
N THR A 401 7.72 -16.93 -8.02
CA THR A 401 8.56 -18.08 -7.62
C THR A 401 9.54 -18.48 -8.72
N LYS A 402 9.17 -18.28 -10.01
CA LYS A 402 10.01 -18.64 -11.13
C LYS A 402 9.70 -17.73 -12.32
N ARG A 403 10.74 -17.27 -13.04
CA ARG A 403 10.63 -16.68 -14.38
C ARG A 403 11.36 -17.55 -15.36
N VAL A 404 10.71 -17.92 -16.47
CA VAL A 404 11.31 -18.60 -17.62
C VAL A 404 11.48 -17.57 -18.70
N PHE A 405 12.71 -17.35 -19.16
CA PHE A 405 13.01 -16.43 -20.24
C PHE A 405 12.76 -17.09 -21.61
N ALA A 406 12.69 -16.29 -22.66
CA ALA A 406 12.43 -16.76 -24.01
C ALA A 406 13.49 -17.72 -24.57
N ASP A 407 14.70 -17.71 -24.04
CA ASP A 407 15.78 -18.64 -24.36
C ASP A 407 15.74 -19.94 -23.55
N GLY A 408 14.73 -20.11 -22.67
CA GLY A 408 14.55 -21.26 -21.80
C GLY A 408 15.34 -21.18 -20.48
N SER A 409 16.18 -20.16 -20.27
CA SER A 409 16.86 -19.95 -18.99
C SER A 409 15.85 -19.56 -17.89
N THR A 410 16.20 -19.76 -16.63
CA THR A 410 15.25 -19.58 -15.53
C THR A 410 15.86 -18.83 -14.35
N ASN A 411 15.07 -17.92 -13.75
CA ASN A 411 15.32 -17.40 -12.41
C ASN A 411 14.36 -18.08 -11.43
N LEU A 412 14.86 -18.48 -10.26
CA LEU A 412 14.04 -19.06 -9.17
C LEU A 412 14.12 -18.16 -7.94
N MET A 413 13.02 -18.04 -7.22
CA MET A 413 12.91 -17.27 -5.99
C MET A 413 12.19 -18.11 -4.93
N GLU A 414 12.86 -18.33 -3.82
CA GLU A 414 12.28 -18.99 -2.64
C GLU A 414 11.99 -17.93 -1.59
N ARG A 415 10.84 -18.04 -0.94
CA ARG A 415 10.39 -17.10 0.09
C ARG A 415 9.91 -17.86 1.33
N ASP A 416 9.99 -17.17 2.47
CA ASP A 416 9.38 -17.68 3.71
C ASP A 416 7.87 -17.38 3.77
N ASP A 417 7.24 -17.83 4.86
CA ASP A 417 5.81 -17.61 5.12
C ASP A 417 5.43 -16.11 5.27
N LEU A 418 6.41 -15.22 5.42
CA LEU A 418 6.24 -13.77 5.49
C LEU A 418 6.45 -13.07 4.13
N GLY A 419 6.77 -13.84 3.07
CA GLY A 419 7.07 -13.31 1.74
C GLY A 419 8.50 -12.78 1.60
N ARG A 420 9.39 -12.96 2.61
CA ARG A 420 10.79 -12.51 2.52
C ARG A 420 11.60 -13.46 1.65
N LEU A 421 12.47 -12.91 0.80
CA LEU A 421 13.30 -13.69 -0.13
C LEU A 421 14.37 -14.47 0.64
N LEU A 422 14.31 -15.81 0.61
CA LEU A 422 15.32 -16.70 1.22
C LEU A 422 16.44 -17.04 0.24
N SER A 423 16.11 -17.25 -1.02
CA SER A 423 17.10 -17.48 -2.06
C SER A 423 16.67 -16.94 -3.41
N HIS A 424 17.65 -16.56 -4.22
CA HIS A 424 17.51 -16.21 -5.62
C HIS A 424 18.53 -16.99 -6.44
N THR A 425 18.06 -17.81 -7.38
CA THR A 425 18.90 -18.50 -8.37
C THR A 425 18.76 -17.79 -9.70
N ASP A 426 19.85 -17.28 -10.24
CA ASP A 426 19.86 -16.60 -11.53
C ASP A 426 19.85 -17.57 -12.72
N ALA A 427 19.76 -17.02 -13.94
CA ALA A 427 19.72 -17.77 -15.19
C ALA A 427 20.96 -18.66 -15.45
N MET A 428 22.06 -18.42 -14.75
CA MET A 428 23.29 -19.23 -14.82
C MET A 428 23.36 -20.29 -13.72
N GLY A 429 22.31 -20.42 -12.89
CA GLY A 429 22.26 -21.37 -11.77
C GLY A 429 23.01 -20.89 -10.52
N ARG A 430 23.46 -19.65 -10.47
CA ARG A 430 24.17 -19.08 -9.32
C ARG A 430 23.17 -18.67 -8.25
N VAL A 431 23.43 -19.06 -6.99
CA VAL A 431 22.50 -18.91 -5.87
C VAL A 431 22.99 -17.85 -4.90
N THR A 432 22.15 -16.83 -4.65
CA THR A 432 22.30 -15.89 -3.54
C THR A 432 21.32 -16.27 -2.43
N ARG A 433 21.76 -16.32 -1.16
CA ARG A 433 20.92 -16.63 0.00
C ARG A 433 20.85 -15.47 0.96
N TYR A 434 19.70 -15.33 1.63
CA TYR A 434 19.43 -14.26 2.59
C TYR A 434 19.02 -14.87 3.94
N GLN A 435 19.58 -14.34 5.01
CA GLN A 435 19.16 -14.67 6.39
C GLN A 435 18.65 -13.40 7.07
N TYR A 436 17.66 -13.59 7.94
CA TYR A 436 16.96 -12.49 8.59
C TYR A 436 16.96 -12.65 10.10
N SER A 437 17.09 -11.53 10.82
CA SER A 437 16.90 -11.45 12.27
C SER A 437 15.45 -11.75 12.66
N ASN A 438 15.22 -11.91 13.97
CA ASN A 438 13.88 -12.11 14.52
C ASN A 438 12.97 -10.89 14.26
N GLU A 439 13.55 -9.68 14.11
CA GLU A 439 12.86 -8.45 13.76
C GLU A 439 12.63 -8.31 12.24
N GLY A 440 13.18 -9.22 11.42
CA GLY A 440 12.99 -9.21 9.97
C GLY A 440 14.03 -8.39 9.18
N GLN A 441 15.11 -7.93 9.82
CA GLN A 441 16.23 -7.30 9.14
C GLN A 441 17.12 -8.33 8.48
N VAL A 442 17.74 -8.00 7.34
CA VAL A 442 18.71 -8.87 6.69
C VAL A 442 19.98 -8.93 7.54
N GLU A 443 20.29 -10.09 8.11
CA GLU A 443 21.52 -10.33 8.89
C GLU A 443 22.70 -10.72 8.01
N SER A 444 22.46 -11.54 6.99
CA SER A 444 23.50 -11.96 6.08
C SER A 444 23.02 -12.18 4.65
N ILE A 445 23.91 -11.95 3.71
CA ILE A 445 23.74 -12.24 2.29
C ILE A 445 24.93 -13.11 1.86
N THR A 446 24.67 -14.38 1.54
CA THR A 446 25.68 -15.28 0.98
C THR A 446 25.56 -15.25 -0.54
N ARG A 447 26.60 -14.77 -1.21
CA ARG A 447 26.72 -14.72 -2.67
C ARG A 447 27.20 -16.07 -3.24
N PRO A 448 27.08 -16.30 -4.56
CA PRO A 448 27.51 -17.55 -5.21
C PRO A 448 29.02 -17.86 -5.08
N ASP A 449 29.83 -16.88 -4.79
CA ASP A 449 31.28 -16.96 -4.61
C ASP A 449 31.73 -17.08 -3.14
N GLY A 450 30.76 -17.15 -2.21
CA GLY A 450 30.97 -17.33 -0.77
C GLY A 450 30.81 -16.08 0.07
#